data_d5d0d08b3dbf4485ed826cd8c93bb764
#
_entry.id   d5d0d08b3dbf4485ed826cd8c93bb764
#
_cell.length_a   1.000
_cell.length_b   1.000
_cell.length_c   1.000
_cell.angle_alpha   90.00
_cell.angle_beta   90.00
_cell.angle_gamma   90.00
#
_symmetry.space_group_name_H-M   'P 1'
#
loop_
_entity.id
_entity.type
_entity.pdbx_description
1 polymer ?
#
loop_
_entity_poly.entity_id
_entity_poly.type
_entity_poly.pdbx_seq_one_letter_code
_entity_poly.pdbx_strand_id
1 'polypeptide(L)'
;GSFTHIIIGAGSAGCLLANRLSARADNNVLVLEAGDWDRNFWLKLPVGYFRSINNPSVSRHFATTPGEGTAGRSIDWPRGKVVGGSSSINGLIFIRGQKDTFDEWAALGNKGWSSADVLPYFRRLESFAGPESQYHGSHGEIQVSQLRNDHPHCAAWLRAAGQLGLAQNDDFNGTTTLGVGAYHLSIGRRWRSSAARAFLKPAMKRPNLTVLTKVLVEKIIIRNRRAEGVRVRVEGKTMDIMASREVILSAGAIQSPQLLQLSGIGPGKLLKTLGIPIIVDRPGVGGNLQDHYQMRTIVRMKARVSLNNQVRNPVSLARMGLDWAIRGRGPLTVGAGQVGGGARTEHAPTKAPDIQFNVMPLSVDKPGDPLHRYPGFTAAVWQCHPESRGRIDIVSNDPAADPLIDPNYLTADLDQKTIIAGIKMLRDIYQQAGFRHLWDVEMVPGPDVKTDDEILDAARSGGGTVYHCTGTCRMGVDDGAVVTPDLKVRGVDGLRVVDASVMPVITSANTNAPTYMIAEKAAEIMLSES
;
A
#
# COMPACT_ATOMS: atom_id res chain seq x y z
N GLY A 1 11.89 21.69 -25.51
CA GLY A 1 10.65 21.18 -26.08
C GLY A 1 9.58 21.08 -25.00
N SER A 2 8.34 21.38 -25.30
CA SER A 2 7.24 21.21 -24.38
C SER A 2 6.94 19.71 -24.18
N PHE A 3 6.65 19.30 -22.96
CA PHE A 3 6.19 17.94 -22.68
C PHE A 3 4.70 17.80 -23.06
N THR A 4 4.29 16.63 -23.51
CA THR A 4 2.87 16.34 -23.71
C THR A 4 2.21 15.97 -22.40
N HIS A 5 2.91 15.19 -21.57
CA HIS A 5 2.42 14.70 -20.28
C HIS A 5 3.46 14.95 -19.19
N ILE A 6 3.00 15.42 -18.03
CA ILE A 6 3.80 15.54 -16.82
C ILE A 6 3.20 14.62 -15.76
N ILE A 7 3.97 13.65 -15.30
CA ILE A 7 3.60 12.73 -14.23
C ILE A 7 4.28 13.17 -12.95
N ILE A 8 3.50 13.46 -11.91
CA ILE A 8 3.97 13.88 -10.60
C ILE A 8 4.04 12.67 -9.66
N GLY A 9 5.25 12.24 -9.33
CA GLY A 9 5.54 11.06 -8.53
C GLY A 9 5.96 9.86 -9.38
N ALA A 10 7.19 9.35 -9.15
CA ALA A 10 7.69 8.11 -9.72
C ALA A 10 7.43 6.92 -8.79
N GLY A 11 6.22 6.84 -8.20
CA GLY A 11 5.75 5.75 -7.38
C GLY A 11 5.23 4.56 -8.19
N SER A 12 4.41 3.71 -7.56
CA SER A 12 3.82 2.53 -8.19
C SER A 12 3.07 2.87 -9.48
N ALA A 13 2.14 3.83 -9.41
CA ALA A 13 1.37 4.25 -10.57
C ALA A 13 2.21 5.05 -11.59
N GLY A 14 3.00 6.02 -11.11
CA GLY A 14 3.74 6.91 -12.02
C GLY A 14 4.81 6.18 -12.86
N CYS A 15 5.50 5.20 -12.30
CA CYS A 15 6.45 4.37 -13.05
C CYS A 15 5.76 3.58 -14.17
N LEU A 16 4.58 3.05 -13.91
CA LEU A 16 3.78 2.31 -14.90
C LEU A 16 3.29 3.25 -15.99
N LEU A 17 2.68 4.37 -15.61
CA LEU A 17 2.21 5.38 -16.58
C LEU A 17 3.34 5.88 -17.46
N ALA A 18 4.52 6.16 -16.89
CA ALA A 18 5.70 6.55 -17.67
C ALA A 18 6.05 5.52 -18.73
N ASN A 19 6.00 4.23 -18.38
CA ASN A 19 6.24 3.15 -19.32
C ASN A 19 5.19 3.13 -20.44
N ARG A 20 3.91 3.15 -20.09
CA ARG A 20 2.82 3.00 -21.07
C ARG A 20 2.70 4.21 -21.99
N LEU A 21 2.73 5.43 -21.44
CA LEU A 21 2.57 6.66 -22.22
C LEU A 21 3.75 6.93 -23.16
N SER A 22 4.99 6.66 -22.71
CA SER A 22 6.19 6.84 -23.54
C SER A 22 6.35 5.75 -24.61
N ALA A 23 5.51 4.71 -24.61
CA ALA A 23 5.51 3.73 -25.71
C ALA A 23 5.03 4.32 -27.04
N ARG A 24 4.24 5.39 -27.00
CA ARG A 24 3.86 6.16 -28.20
C ARG A 24 4.92 7.22 -28.51
N ALA A 25 5.42 7.21 -29.72
CA ALA A 25 6.49 8.12 -30.16
C ALA A 25 6.07 9.61 -30.19
N ASP A 26 4.78 9.89 -30.35
CA ASP A 26 4.20 11.24 -30.36
C ASP A 26 3.97 11.82 -28.94
N ASN A 27 4.13 11.02 -27.90
CA ASN A 27 4.13 11.50 -26.54
C ASN A 27 5.56 11.88 -26.10
N ASN A 28 5.71 13.04 -25.46
CA ASN A 28 6.91 13.48 -24.76
C ASN A 28 6.58 13.52 -23.26
N VAL A 29 7.08 12.57 -22.49
CA VAL A 29 6.68 12.32 -21.12
C VAL A 29 7.75 12.79 -20.14
N LEU A 30 7.36 13.61 -19.15
CA LEU A 30 8.19 14.01 -18.02
C LEU A 30 7.67 13.35 -16.75
N VAL A 31 8.57 12.73 -15.98
CA VAL A 31 8.29 12.23 -14.64
C VAL A 31 9.07 13.05 -13.62
N LEU A 32 8.38 13.51 -12.58
CA LEU A 32 8.95 14.30 -11.48
C LEU A 32 8.90 13.50 -10.19
N GLU A 33 10.04 13.32 -9.53
CA GLU A 33 10.17 12.57 -8.28
C GLU A 33 10.87 13.42 -7.21
N ALA A 34 10.27 13.48 -6.01
CA ALA A 34 10.85 14.22 -4.90
C ALA A 34 12.08 13.54 -4.28
N GLY A 35 12.12 12.19 -4.34
CA GLY A 35 13.24 11.39 -3.89
C GLY A 35 14.37 11.27 -4.93
N ASP A 36 15.36 10.45 -4.60
CA ASP A 36 16.46 10.10 -5.50
C ASP A 36 16.23 8.75 -6.19
N TRP A 37 17.19 8.33 -7.03
CA TRP A 37 17.21 7.02 -7.66
C TRP A 37 17.30 5.87 -6.65
N ASP A 38 16.70 4.73 -6.96
CA ASP A 38 16.70 3.48 -6.16
C ASP A 38 18.06 2.74 -6.21
N ARG A 39 19.15 3.44 -5.89
CA ARG A 39 20.52 2.90 -5.95
C ARG A 39 20.88 2.06 -4.73
N ASN A 40 20.23 2.31 -3.60
CA ASN A 40 20.50 1.63 -2.34
C ASN A 40 20.25 0.11 -2.48
N PHE A 41 21.24 -0.69 -2.05
CA PHE A 41 21.19 -2.16 -2.13
C PHE A 41 19.97 -2.75 -1.41
N TRP A 42 19.62 -2.20 -0.24
CA TRP A 42 18.50 -2.68 0.57
C TRP A 42 17.15 -2.55 -0.12
N LEU A 43 17.00 -1.63 -1.06
CA LEU A 43 15.78 -1.51 -1.88
C LEU A 43 15.62 -2.67 -2.88
N LYS A 44 16.70 -3.36 -3.21
CA LYS A 44 16.68 -4.47 -4.17
C LYS A 44 16.42 -5.81 -3.50
N LEU A 45 16.82 -5.93 -2.22
CA LEU A 45 16.69 -7.15 -1.46
C LEU A 45 15.27 -7.26 -0.89
N PRO A 46 14.57 -8.42 -1.00
CA PRO A 46 13.22 -8.57 -0.44
C PRO A 46 13.13 -8.21 1.03
N VAL A 47 13.95 -8.81 1.90
CA VAL A 47 13.99 -8.51 3.34
C VAL A 47 14.46 -7.09 3.66
N GLY A 48 15.00 -6.38 2.68
CA GLY A 48 15.59 -5.04 2.86
C GLY A 48 14.62 -3.97 3.32
N TYR A 49 13.28 -4.23 3.27
CA TYR A 49 12.27 -3.31 3.80
C TYR A 49 12.49 -2.96 5.27
N PHE A 50 13.02 -3.87 6.09
CA PHE A 50 13.39 -3.60 7.48
C PHE A 50 14.45 -2.49 7.64
N ARG A 51 15.31 -2.32 6.65
CA ARG A 51 16.35 -1.30 6.63
C ARG A 51 15.90 -0.02 5.93
N SER A 52 15.06 -0.15 4.91
CA SER A 52 14.65 0.98 4.08
C SER A 52 13.50 1.77 4.68
N ILE A 53 12.61 1.14 5.45
CA ILE A 53 11.42 1.81 5.98
C ILE A 53 11.77 3.02 6.87
N ASN A 54 12.81 2.90 7.70
CA ASN A 54 13.27 3.96 8.61
C ASN A 54 14.48 4.73 8.06
N ASN A 55 14.84 4.54 6.79
CA ASN A 55 15.97 5.26 6.19
C ASN A 55 15.50 6.58 5.56
N PRO A 56 15.84 7.76 6.12
CA PRO A 56 15.35 9.05 5.64
C PRO A 56 15.83 9.41 4.23
N SER A 57 16.84 8.71 3.70
CA SER A 57 17.30 8.93 2.31
C SER A 57 16.34 8.36 1.27
N VAL A 58 15.45 7.43 1.64
CA VAL A 58 14.54 6.73 0.73
C VAL A 58 13.10 6.67 1.25
N SER A 59 12.88 7.10 2.49
CA SER A 59 11.57 7.12 3.15
C SER A 59 11.28 8.51 3.74
N ARG A 60 10.04 8.97 3.59
CA ARG A 60 9.51 10.14 4.29
C ARG A 60 8.50 9.67 5.32
N HIS A 61 8.62 10.16 6.53
CA HIS A 61 7.73 9.85 7.64
C HIS A 61 6.73 10.98 7.83
N PHE A 62 5.47 10.63 7.83
CA PHE A 62 4.37 11.49 8.20
C PHE A 62 3.84 11.06 9.56
N ALA A 63 3.26 11.98 10.31
CA ALA A 63 2.66 11.70 11.60
C ALA A 63 1.15 11.95 11.52
N THR A 64 0.34 11.02 12.03
CA THR A 64 -1.10 11.24 12.16
C THR A 64 -1.40 12.14 13.35
N THR A 65 -2.54 12.82 13.30
CA THR A 65 -3.07 13.50 14.50
C THR A 65 -3.41 12.49 15.59
N PRO A 66 -3.14 12.80 16.87
CA PRO A 66 -3.64 12.01 17.98
C PRO A 66 -5.17 11.92 17.95
N GLY A 67 -5.73 10.74 18.20
CA GLY A 67 -7.17 10.52 18.21
C GLY A 67 -7.60 9.55 19.30
N GLU A 68 -8.89 9.51 19.60
CA GLU A 68 -9.47 8.61 20.61
C GLU A 68 -9.20 7.14 20.25
N GLY A 69 -9.41 6.76 19.00
CA GLY A 69 -9.19 5.39 18.51
C GLY A 69 -7.75 4.92 18.54
N THR A 70 -6.81 5.81 18.83
CA THR A 70 -5.38 5.50 19.02
C THR A 70 -4.89 5.81 20.43
N ALA A 71 -5.79 5.94 21.40
CA ALA A 71 -5.48 6.31 22.79
C ALA A 71 -4.62 7.59 22.88
N GLY A 72 -4.90 8.60 22.07
CA GLY A 72 -4.15 9.85 22.02
C GLY A 72 -2.76 9.77 21.39
N ARG A 73 -2.41 8.65 20.73
CA ARG A 73 -1.12 8.47 20.06
C ARG A 73 -1.16 9.02 18.63
N SER A 74 -0.08 9.67 18.24
CA SER A 74 0.27 9.87 16.83
C SER A 74 0.90 8.58 16.26
N ILE A 75 0.52 8.20 15.06
CA ILE A 75 1.06 7.02 14.38
C ILE A 75 1.96 7.47 13.24
N ASP A 76 3.14 6.88 13.16
CA ASP A 76 4.11 7.14 12.11
C ASP A 76 3.71 6.44 10.81
N TRP A 77 3.70 7.19 9.71
CA TRP A 77 3.31 6.74 8.37
C TRP A 77 4.46 6.89 7.37
N PRO A 78 5.41 5.96 7.32
CA PRO A 78 6.48 5.97 6.31
C PRO A 78 5.92 5.78 4.89
N ARG A 79 6.41 6.61 3.97
CA ARG A 79 6.13 6.52 2.53
C ARG A 79 7.43 6.56 1.75
N GLY A 80 7.49 5.83 0.64
CA GLY A 80 8.67 5.86 -0.22
C GLY A 80 8.93 7.25 -0.81
N LYS A 81 10.12 7.79 -0.59
CA LYS A 81 10.65 9.01 -1.22
C LYS A 81 11.86 8.64 -2.06
N VAL A 82 11.60 7.94 -3.14
CA VAL A 82 12.59 7.31 -4.01
C VAL A 82 11.90 6.86 -5.28
N VAL A 83 12.62 6.75 -6.38
CA VAL A 83 12.10 6.16 -7.62
C VAL A 83 11.57 4.76 -7.35
N GLY A 84 10.33 4.48 -7.76
CA GLY A 84 9.51 3.33 -7.39
C GLY A 84 8.58 3.59 -6.21
N GLY A 85 8.75 4.71 -5.50
CA GLY A 85 7.91 5.10 -4.36
C GLY A 85 7.83 4.02 -3.29
N SER A 86 6.64 3.84 -2.71
CA SER A 86 6.42 2.83 -1.67
C SER A 86 6.59 1.39 -2.17
N SER A 87 6.52 1.10 -3.49
CA SER A 87 6.84 -0.23 -4.02
C SER A 87 8.31 -0.63 -3.80
N SER A 88 9.19 0.35 -3.61
CA SER A 88 10.62 0.12 -3.35
C SER A 88 10.91 -0.21 -1.88
N ILE A 89 10.00 0.11 -0.94
CA ILE A 89 10.19 -0.07 0.52
C ILE A 89 9.14 -0.95 1.19
N ASN A 90 8.10 -1.40 0.47
CA ASN A 90 6.98 -2.17 1.02
C ASN A 90 7.36 -3.61 1.40
N GLY A 91 6.41 -4.30 2.07
CA GLY A 91 6.54 -5.68 2.51
C GLY A 91 6.30 -6.75 1.45
N LEU A 92 6.18 -6.40 0.16
CA LEU A 92 6.15 -7.29 -1.02
C LEU A 92 4.90 -8.15 -1.21
N ILE A 93 3.98 -8.24 -0.27
CA ILE A 93 2.77 -9.07 -0.42
C ILE A 93 1.99 -8.60 -1.63
N PHE A 94 1.69 -9.54 -2.55
CA PHE A 94 0.97 -9.28 -3.79
C PHE A 94 -0.41 -9.94 -3.72
N ILE A 95 -1.40 -9.17 -3.31
CA ILE A 95 -2.81 -9.56 -3.26
C ILE A 95 -3.63 -8.47 -3.96
N ARG A 96 -4.57 -8.88 -4.82
CA ARG A 96 -5.43 -7.99 -5.60
C ARG A 96 -6.59 -7.42 -4.79
N GLY A 97 -7.05 -8.17 -3.79
CA GLY A 97 -8.27 -7.89 -3.05
C GLY A 97 -9.45 -8.75 -3.54
N GLN A 98 -10.55 -8.63 -2.81
CA GLN A 98 -11.77 -9.40 -3.09
C GLN A 98 -12.50 -8.86 -4.31
N LYS A 99 -13.15 -9.74 -5.06
CA LYS A 99 -13.99 -9.39 -6.21
C LYS A 99 -15.11 -8.44 -5.82
N ASP A 100 -15.75 -8.70 -4.68
CA ASP A 100 -16.88 -7.92 -4.18
C ASP A 100 -16.54 -6.42 -4.02
N THR A 101 -15.29 -6.08 -3.68
CA THR A 101 -14.85 -4.68 -3.57
C THR A 101 -14.89 -3.96 -4.92
N PHE A 102 -14.41 -4.61 -5.98
CA PHE A 102 -14.44 -4.00 -7.32
C PHE A 102 -15.87 -3.95 -7.88
N ASP A 103 -16.69 -4.95 -7.59
CA ASP A 103 -18.11 -4.94 -7.94
C ASP A 103 -18.86 -3.83 -7.20
N GLU A 104 -18.50 -3.54 -5.94
CA GLU A 104 -18.97 -2.38 -5.18
C GLU A 104 -18.52 -1.06 -5.84
N TRP A 105 -17.27 -0.95 -6.30
CA TRP A 105 -16.84 0.25 -7.04
C TRP A 105 -17.73 0.52 -8.24
N ALA A 106 -18.07 -0.51 -9.02
CA ALA A 106 -18.98 -0.38 -10.15
C ALA A 106 -20.40 -0.02 -9.71
N ALA A 107 -20.91 -0.62 -8.64
CA ALA A 107 -22.24 -0.34 -8.08
C ALA A 107 -22.37 1.11 -7.56
N LEU A 108 -21.27 1.72 -7.10
CA LEU A 108 -21.21 3.14 -6.75
C LEU A 108 -21.23 4.08 -7.98
N GLY A 109 -21.45 3.56 -9.17
CA GLY A 109 -21.57 4.30 -10.42
C GLY A 109 -20.28 4.35 -11.25
N ASN A 110 -19.20 3.76 -10.80
CA ASN A 110 -17.94 3.71 -11.55
C ASN A 110 -17.98 2.57 -12.58
N LYS A 111 -18.68 2.81 -13.69
CA LYS A 111 -18.79 1.83 -14.79
C LYS A 111 -17.39 1.47 -15.33
N GLY A 112 -17.19 0.18 -15.62
CA GLY A 112 -15.91 -0.33 -16.10
C GLY A 112 -14.91 -0.66 -14.98
N TRP A 113 -15.32 -0.62 -13.70
CA TRP A 113 -14.48 -0.94 -12.56
C TRP A 113 -14.94 -2.20 -11.80
N SER A 114 -15.83 -3.01 -12.37
CA SER A 114 -16.22 -4.29 -11.76
C SER A 114 -15.04 -5.28 -11.74
N SER A 115 -15.16 -6.34 -10.96
CA SER A 115 -14.15 -7.40 -10.89
C SER A 115 -13.85 -8.02 -12.26
N ALA A 116 -14.86 -8.18 -13.09
CA ALA A 116 -14.71 -8.66 -14.47
C ALA A 116 -13.95 -7.66 -15.36
N ASP A 117 -14.24 -6.36 -15.20
CA ASP A 117 -13.58 -5.30 -15.98
C ASP A 117 -12.10 -5.15 -15.62
N VAL A 118 -11.73 -5.32 -14.35
CA VAL A 118 -10.35 -5.06 -13.88
C VAL A 118 -9.44 -6.28 -13.93
N LEU A 119 -9.97 -7.50 -13.98
CA LEU A 119 -9.18 -8.72 -14.03
C LEU A 119 -8.20 -8.78 -15.22
N PRO A 120 -8.55 -8.36 -16.45
CA PRO A 120 -7.62 -8.34 -17.58
C PRO A 120 -6.38 -7.46 -17.31
N TYR A 121 -6.53 -6.34 -16.60
CA TYR A 121 -5.42 -5.46 -16.25
C TYR A 121 -4.48 -6.12 -15.23
N PHE A 122 -5.01 -6.78 -14.21
CA PHE A 122 -4.20 -7.56 -13.26
C PHE A 122 -3.38 -8.65 -13.96
N ARG A 123 -4.00 -9.40 -14.88
CA ARG A 123 -3.31 -10.44 -15.65
C ARG A 123 -2.22 -9.89 -16.57
N ARG A 124 -2.49 -8.74 -17.21
CA ARG A 124 -1.53 -8.08 -18.10
C ARG A 124 -0.27 -7.62 -17.38
N LEU A 125 -0.40 -7.17 -16.14
CA LEU A 125 0.70 -6.66 -15.32
C LEU A 125 1.62 -7.75 -14.78
N GLU A 126 1.09 -8.96 -14.60
CA GLU A 126 1.70 -10.02 -13.83
C GLU A 126 2.53 -10.97 -14.68
N SER A 127 3.72 -11.30 -14.19
CA SER A 127 4.49 -12.46 -14.60
C SER A 127 4.54 -13.43 -13.41
N PHE A 128 3.54 -14.29 -13.33
CA PHE A 128 3.40 -15.25 -12.25
C PHE A 128 4.35 -16.44 -12.43
N ALA A 129 5.03 -16.84 -11.36
CA ALA A 129 5.98 -17.95 -11.38
C ALA A 129 5.31 -19.33 -11.38
N GLY A 130 4.00 -19.40 -11.14
CA GLY A 130 3.18 -20.60 -11.27
C GLY A 130 2.53 -20.73 -12.66
N PRO A 131 1.60 -21.67 -12.84
CA PRO A 131 0.92 -21.88 -14.11
C PRO A 131 0.02 -20.70 -14.48
N GLU A 132 -0.04 -20.38 -15.77
CA GLU A 132 -1.01 -19.44 -16.30
C GLU A 132 -2.44 -20.00 -16.12
N SER A 133 -3.39 -19.12 -15.84
CA SER A 133 -4.79 -19.47 -15.62
C SER A 133 -5.73 -18.33 -16.01
N GLN A 134 -7.03 -18.56 -15.83
CA GLN A 134 -7.99 -17.47 -15.96
C GLN A 134 -7.74 -16.29 -15.00
N TYR A 135 -7.00 -16.52 -13.90
CA TYR A 135 -6.65 -15.47 -12.92
C TYR A 135 -5.22 -14.94 -13.10
N HIS A 136 -4.29 -15.74 -13.58
CA HIS A 136 -2.86 -15.41 -13.63
C HIS A 136 -2.35 -15.21 -15.05
N GLY A 137 -1.53 -14.16 -15.22
CA GLY A 137 -0.73 -13.91 -16.42
C GLY A 137 0.73 -14.30 -16.24
N SER A 138 1.44 -14.53 -17.34
CA SER A 138 2.83 -15.00 -17.35
C SER A 138 3.80 -14.04 -18.06
N HIS A 139 3.29 -12.97 -18.69
CA HIS A 139 4.07 -12.10 -19.58
C HIS A 139 4.17 -10.64 -19.14
N GLY A 140 3.61 -10.29 -17.96
CA GLY A 140 3.68 -8.94 -17.43
C GLY A 140 5.04 -8.59 -16.83
N GLU A 141 5.20 -7.34 -16.47
CA GLU A 141 6.47 -6.81 -15.95
C GLU A 141 6.67 -7.05 -14.45
N ILE A 142 5.58 -7.13 -13.67
CA ILE A 142 5.65 -7.42 -12.23
C ILE A 142 5.85 -8.92 -12.02
N GLN A 143 7.03 -9.27 -11.55
CA GLN A 143 7.36 -10.64 -11.19
C GLN A 143 6.67 -11.01 -9.88
N VAL A 144 5.82 -12.01 -9.91
CA VAL A 144 5.10 -12.52 -8.73
C VAL A 144 5.46 -13.99 -8.52
N SER A 145 5.89 -14.32 -7.32
CA SER A 145 6.30 -15.68 -6.98
C SER A 145 5.64 -16.14 -5.69
N GLN A 146 5.55 -17.46 -5.54
CA GLN A 146 5.17 -18.08 -4.28
C GLN A 146 6.26 -17.90 -3.25
N LEU A 147 5.91 -17.98 -1.96
CA LEU A 147 6.84 -17.94 -0.85
C LEU A 147 7.89 -19.07 -0.99
N ARG A 148 9.16 -18.74 -0.80
CA ARG A 148 10.30 -19.66 -0.92
C ARG A 148 11.02 -19.88 0.40
N ASN A 149 10.26 -19.84 1.49
CA ASN A 149 10.78 -20.05 2.85
C ASN A 149 9.76 -20.79 3.70
N ASP A 150 10.00 -22.08 3.90
CA ASP A 150 9.16 -22.95 4.73
C ASP A 150 9.64 -22.88 6.19
N HIS A 151 9.07 -21.97 6.96
CA HIS A 151 9.40 -21.86 8.38
C HIS A 151 8.50 -22.76 9.21
N PRO A 152 9.05 -23.64 10.10
CA PRO A 152 8.26 -24.63 10.85
C PRO A 152 7.17 -24.00 11.73
N HIS A 153 7.40 -22.80 12.29
CA HIS A 153 6.37 -22.09 13.07
C HIS A 153 5.21 -21.60 12.20
N CYS A 154 5.48 -21.15 10.96
CA CYS A 154 4.44 -20.78 10.02
C CYS A 154 3.59 -22.01 9.59
N ALA A 155 4.24 -23.11 9.29
CA ALA A 155 3.56 -24.38 8.98
C ALA A 155 2.70 -24.87 10.14
N ALA A 156 3.19 -24.74 11.38
CA ALA A 156 2.44 -25.10 12.57
C ALA A 156 1.21 -24.19 12.77
N TRP A 157 1.35 -22.88 12.52
CA TRP A 157 0.24 -21.95 12.61
C TRP A 157 -0.84 -22.26 11.58
N LEU A 158 -0.46 -22.57 10.32
CA LEU A 158 -1.42 -22.98 9.27
C LEU A 158 -2.18 -24.25 9.65
N ARG A 159 -1.48 -25.25 10.24
CA ARG A 159 -2.17 -26.46 10.74
C ARG A 159 -3.16 -26.14 11.84
N ALA A 160 -2.78 -25.26 12.78
CA ALA A 160 -3.65 -24.83 13.87
C ALA A 160 -4.87 -24.05 13.35
N ALA A 161 -4.67 -23.17 12.39
CA ALA A 161 -5.78 -22.47 11.73
C ALA A 161 -6.74 -23.44 11.03
N GLY A 162 -6.22 -24.48 10.37
CA GLY A 162 -7.02 -25.56 9.80
C GLY A 162 -7.81 -26.36 10.86
N GLN A 163 -7.23 -26.60 12.04
CA GLN A 163 -7.93 -27.22 13.17
C GLN A 163 -9.06 -26.37 13.74
N LEU A 164 -8.95 -25.04 13.62
CA LEU A 164 -10.04 -24.12 13.95
C LEU A 164 -11.13 -24.06 12.86
N GLY A 165 -10.93 -24.73 11.72
CA GLY A 165 -11.89 -24.79 10.62
C GLY A 165 -11.63 -23.79 9.48
N LEU A 166 -10.49 -23.07 9.50
CA LEU A 166 -10.12 -22.21 8.38
C LEU A 166 -9.58 -23.07 7.22
N ALA A 167 -10.18 -22.92 6.05
CA ALA A 167 -9.78 -23.69 4.86
C ALA A 167 -8.36 -23.29 4.40
N GLN A 168 -7.62 -24.25 3.86
CA GLN A 168 -6.38 -23.94 3.16
C GLN A 168 -6.67 -23.17 1.87
N ASN A 169 -5.89 -22.13 1.60
CA ASN A 169 -5.95 -21.36 0.36
C ASN A 169 -4.53 -21.11 -0.16
N ASP A 170 -4.21 -21.72 -1.28
CA ASP A 170 -2.89 -21.61 -1.89
C ASP A 170 -2.79 -20.42 -2.88
N ASP A 171 -3.92 -19.74 -3.16
CA ASP A 171 -3.98 -18.64 -4.10
C ASP A 171 -5.05 -17.61 -3.73
N PHE A 172 -4.64 -16.54 -3.06
CA PHE A 172 -5.49 -15.40 -2.71
C PHE A 172 -5.83 -14.47 -3.89
N ASN A 173 -5.22 -14.69 -5.04
CA ASN A 173 -5.50 -13.97 -6.28
C ASN A 173 -6.41 -14.78 -7.25
N GLY A 174 -6.86 -15.95 -6.81
CA GLY A 174 -7.74 -16.85 -7.53
C GLY A 174 -9.22 -16.56 -7.30
N THR A 175 -9.96 -17.63 -6.97
CA THR A 175 -11.43 -17.57 -6.82
C THR A 175 -11.89 -16.84 -5.56
N THR A 176 -11.11 -16.94 -4.47
CA THR A 176 -11.48 -16.39 -3.16
C THR A 176 -10.25 -15.96 -2.38
N THR A 177 -10.43 -14.97 -1.51
CA THR A 177 -9.45 -14.57 -0.49
C THR A 177 -9.72 -15.23 0.87
N LEU A 178 -10.79 -16.02 0.99
CA LEU A 178 -11.13 -16.77 2.20
C LEU A 178 -10.17 -17.94 2.40
N GLY A 179 -9.74 -18.16 3.63
CA GLY A 179 -8.83 -19.22 4.02
C GLY A 179 -7.43 -18.73 4.36
N VAL A 180 -6.54 -19.68 4.68
CA VAL A 180 -5.17 -19.42 5.13
C VAL A 180 -4.14 -20.17 4.29
N GLY A 181 -3.00 -19.53 4.04
CA GLY A 181 -1.93 -20.11 3.21
C GLY A 181 -0.70 -19.22 3.13
N ALA A 182 0.21 -19.57 2.21
CA ALA A 182 1.39 -18.76 1.92
C ALA A 182 1.04 -17.60 0.97
N TYR A 183 1.62 -16.45 1.23
CA TYR A 183 1.41 -15.28 0.38
C TYR A 183 2.24 -15.33 -0.90
N HIS A 184 1.66 -14.85 -2.00
CA HIS A 184 2.41 -14.47 -3.19
C HIS A 184 3.13 -13.14 -2.93
N LEU A 185 4.36 -13.04 -3.44
CA LEU A 185 5.23 -11.89 -3.22
C LEU A 185 5.69 -11.29 -4.56
N SER A 186 5.80 -9.97 -4.62
CA SER A 186 6.36 -9.26 -5.77
C SER A 186 7.89 -9.41 -5.81
N ILE A 187 8.34 -10.63 -6.14
CA ILE A 187 9.75 -11.03 -6.19
C ILE A 187 10.02 -11.77 -7.49
N GLY A 188 11.04 -11.33 -8.24
CA GLY A 188 11.57 -12.02 -9.39
C GLY A 188 12.91 -12.68 -9.06
N ARG A 189 13.04 -13.98 -9.32
CA ARG A 189 14.20 -14.80 -8.96
C ARG A 189 14.57 -14.63 -7.47
N ARG A 190 15.37 -13.60 -7.11
CA ARG A 190 15.80 -13.30 -5.73
C ARG A 190 15.65 -11.82 -5.36
N TRP A 191 15.15 -11.00 -6.26
CA TRP A 191 15.11 -9.56 -6.13
C TRP A 191 13.69 -9.04 -6.04
N ARG A 192 13.50 -7.96 -5.31
CA ARG A 192 12.26 -7.17 -5.30
C ARG A 192 11.86 -6.78 -6.73
N SER A 193 10.60 -6.99 -7.09
CA SER A 193 9.98 -6.49 -8.30
C SER A 193 9.25 -5.18 -7.99
N SER A 194 10.00 -4.08 -7.84
CA SER A 194 9.45 -2.74 -7.64
C SER A 194 8.95 -2.13 -8.95
N ALA A 195 8.10 -1.10 -8.87
CA ALA A 195 7.65 -0.34 -10.04
C ALA A 195 8.80 0.26 -10.84
N ALA A 196 9.84 0.75 -10.14
CA ALA A 196 11.04 1.25 -10.79
C ALA A 196 11.70 0.18 -11.69
N ARG A 197 11.84 -1.02 -11.15
CA ARG A 197 12.51 -2.12 -11.86
C ARG A 197 11.64 -2.70 -12.97
N ALA A 198 10.34 -2.86 -12.70
CA ALA A 198 9.42 -3.48 -13.63
C ALA A 198 9.09 -2.56 -14.83
N PHE A 199 8.78 -1.31 -14.56
CA PHE A 199 8.23 -0.41 -15.57
C PHE A 199 9.17 0.71 -15.99
N LEU A 200 9.71 1.50 -15.04
CA LEU A 200 10.41 2.73 -15.39
C LEU A 200 11.76 2.47 -16.04
N LYS A 201 12.62 1.65 -15.43
CA LYS A 201 13.98 1.39 -15.94
C LYS A 201 14.02 0.82 -17.36
N PRO A 202 13.15 -0.13 -17.75
CA PRO A 202 13.08 -0.57 -19.15
C PRO A 202 12.69 0.53 -20.12
N ALA A 203 11.82 1.46 -19.72
CA ALA A 203 11.34 2.57 -20.54
C ALA A 203 12.35 3.71 -20.71
N MET A 204 13.33 3.85 -19.80
CA MET A 204 14.32 4.95 -19.83
C MET A 204 15.22 4.97 -21.07
N LYS A 205 15.23 3.91 -21.87
CA LYS A 205 15.93 3.87 -23.16
C LYS A 205 15.22 4.68 -24.25
N ARG A 206 13.97 5.08 -24.01
CA ARG A 206 13.17 5.82 -24.98
C ARG A 206 13.53 7.31 -24.95
N PRO A 207 13.79 7.93 -26.11
CA PRO A 207 14.24 9.34 -26.18
C PRO A 207 13.13 10.34 -25.75
N ASN A 208 11.88 9.93 -25.75
CA ASN A 208 10.70 10.72 -25.40
C ASN A 208 10.26 10.55 -23.93
N LEU A 209 11.11 9.95 -23.08
CA LEU A 209 10.89 9.85 -21.63
C LEU A 209 12.01 10.57 -20.88
N THR A 210 11.63 11.58 -20.10
CA THR A 210 12.54 12.29 -19.19
C THR A 210 12.13 12.05 -17.74
N VAL A 211 13.08 11.74 -16.87
CA VAL A 211 12.86 11.55 -15.43
C VAL A 211 13.75 12.51 -14.66
N LEU A 212 13.16 13.36 -13.85
CA LEU A 212 13.87 14.28 -12.95
C LEU A 212 13.61 13.88 -11.49
N THR A 213 14.70 13.65 -10.77
CA THR A 213 14.68 13.32 -9.32
C THR A 213 15.07 14.53 -8.48
N LYS A 214 14.77 14.49 -7.17
CA LYS A 214 15.01 15.59 -6.22
C LYS A 214 14.25 16.88 -6.59
N VAL A 215 13.06 16.71 -7.15
CA VAL A 215 12.19 17.80 -7.59
C VAL A 215 10.98 17.88 -6.69
N LEU A 216 10.83 18.97 -5.97
CA LEU A 216 9.61 19.26 -5.22
C LEU A 216 8.61 19.96 -6.16
N VAL A 217 7.48 19.34 -6.42
CA VAL A 217 6.37 19.99 -7.10
C VAL A 217 5.62 20.84 -6.07
N GLU A 218 5.56 22.14 -6.31
CA GLU A 218 4.95 23.10 -5.40
C GLU A 218 3.46 23.24 -5.63
N LYS A 219 3.03 23.31 -6.90
CA LYS A 219 1.63 23.38 -7.30
C LYS A 219 1.45 23.10 -8.78
N ILE A 220 0.21 22.84 -9.17
CA ILE A 220 -0.24 22.74 -10.56
C ILE A 220 -0.54 24.16 -11.07
N ILE A 221 -0.11 24.46 -12.28
CA ILE A 221 -0.40 25.71 -12.96
C ILE A 221 -1.73 25.54 -13.69
N ILE A 222 -2.77 26.25 -13.23
CA ILE A 222 -4.12 26.17 -13.78
C ILE A 222 -4.51 27.55 -14.30
N ARG A 223 -4.90 27.63 -15.58
CA ARG A 223 -5.44 28.83 -16.22
C ARG A 223 -6.75 28.47 -16.90
N ASN A 224 -7.75 29.32 -16.76
CA ASN A 224 -9.07 29.09 -17.34
C ASN A 224 -9.64 27.69 -17.07
N ARG A 225 -9.47 27.18 -15.86
CA ARG A 225 -9.83 25.81 -15.42
C ARG A 225 -9.16 24.69 -16.24
N ARG A 226 -7.99 24.95 -16.81
CA ARG A 226 -7.17 23.95 -17.48
C ARG A 226 -5.80 23.87 -16.81
N ALA A 227 -5.35 22.65 -16.52
CA ALA A 227 -3.98 22.40 -16.07
C ALA A 227 -3.03 22.51 -17.28
N GLU A 228 -2.08 23.42 -17.19
CA GLU A 228 -1.12 23.71 -18.27
C GLU A 228 0.31 23.35 -17.92
N GLY A 229 0.56 22.94 -16.68
CA GLY A 229 1.91 22.58 -16.22
C GLY A 229 2.01 22.53 -14.71
N VAL A 230 3.23 22.60 -14.23
CA VAL A 230 3.56 22.53 -12.81
C VAL A 230 4.63 23.56 -12.44
N ARG A 231 4.54 24.07 -11.21
CA ARG A 231 5.64 24.81 -10.59
C ARG A 231 6.45 23.86 -9.73
N VAL A 232 7.75 23.87 -9.95
CA VAL A 232 8.68 22.97 -9.26
C VAL A 232 9.82 23.73 -8.62
N ARG A 233 10.38 23.14 -7.55
CA ARG A 233 11.62 23.58 -6.91
C ARG A 233 12.71 22.53 -7.10
N VAL A 234 13.81 22.97 -7.72
CA VAL A 234 15.00 22.15 -7.95
C VAL A 234 16.21 22.90 -7.41
N GLU A 235 16.97 22.30 -6.50
CA GLU A 235 18.16 22.93 -5.89
C GLU A 235 17.89 24.37 -5.36
N GLY A 236 16.72 24.56 -4.77
CA GLY A 236 16.29 25.86 -4.21
C GLY A 236 15.76 26.87 -5.23
N LYS A 237 15.83 26.58 -6.52
CA LYS A 237 15.30 27.44 -7.58
C LYS A 237 13.92 26.98 -8.03
N THR A 238 12.99 27.92 -8.10
CA THR A 238 11.63 27.69 -8.61
C THR A 238 11.57 27.92 -10.11
N MET A 239 10.91 27.02 -10.84
CA MET A 239 10.63 27.16 -12.28
C MET A 239 9.28 26.55 -12.64
N ASP A 240 8.73 27.00 -13.75
CA ASP A 240 7.51 26.45 -14.32
C ASP A 240 7.84 25.51 -15.50
N ILE A 241 7.19 24.35 -15.54
CA ILE A 241 7.33 23.36 -16.61
C ILE A 241 5.94 23.14 -17.18
N MET A 242 5.80 23.30 -18.52
CA MET A 242 4.50 23.25 -19.19
C MET A 242 4.22 21.90 -19.82
N ALA A 243 2.95 21.51 -19.81
CA ALA A 243 2.40 20.34 -20.48
C ALA A 243 1.38 20.78 -21.55
N SER A 244 1.46 20.19 -22.73
CA SER A 244 0.52 20.54 -23.80
C SER A 244 -0.78 19.71 -23.77
N ARG A 245 -0.76 18.52 -23.13
CA ARG A 245 -1.93 17.63 -23.02
C ARG A 245 -2.44 17.52 -21.60
N GLU A 246 -1.70 16.82 -20.71
CA GLU A 246 -2.17 16.52 -19.36
C GLU A 246 -1.08 16.59 -18.30
N VAL A 247 -1.51 16.97 -17.09
CA VAL A 247 -0.77 16.80 -15.83
C VAL A 247 -1.42 15.66 -15.06
N ILE A 248 -0.63 14.71 -14.58
CA ILE A 248 -1.10 13.49 -13.90
C ILE A 248 -0.51 13.43 -12.51
N LEU A 249 -1.36 13.48 -11.50
CA LEU A 249 -0.99 13.28 -10.11
C LEU A 249 -0.87 11.79 -9.82
N SER A 250 0.32 11.35 -9.44
CA SER A 250 0.63 9.99 -8.98
C SER A 250 1.48 10.03 -7.70
N ALA A 251 1.22 11.04 -6.86
CA ALA A 251 1.99 11.32 -5.65
C ALA A 251 1.52 10.53 -4.41
N GLY A 252 0.52 9.66 -4.58
CA GLY A 252 -0.05 8.80 -3.53
C GLY A 252 -1.11 9.51 -2.69
N ALA A 253 -1.76 8.72 -1.83
CA ALA A 253 -2.96 9.14 -1.10
C ALA A 253 -2.74 10.29 -0.09
N ILE A 254 -1.51 10.63 0.25
CA ILE A 254 -1.19 11.77 1.11
C ILE A 254 -0.93 13.02 0.27
N GLN A 255 -0.07 12.94 -0.73
CA GLN A 255 0.45 14.11 -1.42
C GLN A 255 -0.37 14.50 -2.64
N SER A 256 -1.16 13.60 -3.23
CA SER A 256 -2.07 13.97 -4.32
C SER A 256 -3.18 14.93 -3.86
N PRO A 257 -3.92 14.67 -2.77
CA PRO A 257 -4.85 15.67 -2.25
C PRO A 257 -4.14 16.95 -1.76
N GLN A 258 -2.95 16.84 -1.16
CA GLN A 258 -2.16 18.00 -0.74
C GLN A 258 -1.86 18.92 -1.93
N LEU A 259 -1.40 18.38 -3.06
CA LEU A 259 -1.10 19.16 -4.26
C LEU A 259 -2.35 19.78 -4.89
N LEU A 260 -3.48 19.09 -4.88
CA LEU A 260 -4.76 19.66 -5.32
C LEU A 260 -5.13 20.86 -4.46
N GLN A 261 -5.08 20.74 -3.13
CA GLN A 261 -5.40 21.82 -2.20
C GLN A 261 -4.45 23.01 -2.38
N LEU A 262 -3.12 22.80 -2.45
CA LEU A 262 -2.13 23.82 -2.72
C LEU A 262 -2.34 24.54 -4.07
N SER A 263 -3.01 23.87 -5.00
CA SER A 263 -3.31 24.39 -6.34
C SER A 263 -4.69 25.05 -6.46
N GLY A 264 -5.41 25.21 -5.34
CA GLY A 264 -6.72 25.86 -5.30
C GLY A 264 -7.90 24.94 -5.62
N ILE A 265 -7.71 23.62 -5.56
CA ILE A 265 -8.77 22.61 -5.73
C ILE A 265 -8.96 21.87 -4.40
N GLY A 266 -10.03 22.15 -3.69
CA GLY A 266 -10.25 21.55 -2.37
C GLY A 266 -11.38 22.22 -1.61
N PRO A 267 -11.51 21.94 -0.29
CA PRO A 267 -12.53 22.55 0.56
C PRO A 267 -12.37 24.08 0.58
N GLY A 268 -13.33 24.80 0.02
CA GLY A 268 -13.25 26.25 -0.17
C GLY A 268 -13.01 27.02 1.13
N LYS A 269 -13.61 26.57 2.25
CA LYS A 269 -13.36 27.18 3.58
C LYS A 269 -11.90 27.04 4.01
N LEU A 270 -11.30 25.87 3.84
CA LEU A 270 -9.89 25.62 4.16
C LEU A 270 -8.98 26.50 3.32
N LEU A 271 -9.18 26.49 1.99
CA LEU A 271 -8.37 27.26 1.05
C LEU A 271 -8.42 28.76 1.37
N LYS A 272 -9.62 29.27 1.64
CA LYS A 272 -9.81 30.70 2.03
C LYS A 272 -9.05 31.02 3.33
N THR A 273 -9.11 30.15 4.33
CA THR A 273 -8.41 30.36 5.61
C THR A 273 -6.89 30.43 5.42
N LEU A 274 -6.35 29.67 4.45
CA LEU A 274 -4.92 29.63 4.15
C LEU A 274 -4.48 30.66 3.09
N GLY A 275 -5.39 31.54 2.63
CA GLY A 275 -5.09 32.54 1.63
C GLY A 275 -4.82 31.99 0.23
N ILE A 276 -5.32 30.78 -0.08
CA ILE A 276 -5.17 30.12 -1.38
C ILE A 276 -6.37 30.49 -2.25
N PRO A 277 -6.16 31.06 -3.45
CA PRO A 277 -7.24 31.33 -4.39
C PRO A 277 -8.02 30.06 -4.75
N ILE A 278 -9.33 30.10 -4.62
CA ILE A 278 -10.21 28.98 -4.95
C ILE A 278 -10.41 28.91 -6.45
N ILE A 279 -9.93 27.84 -7.09
CA ILE A 279 -10.20 27.55 -8.50
C ILE A 279 -11.44 26.68 -8.61
N VAL A 280 -11.51 25.63 -7.78
CA VAL A 280 -12.67 24.73 -7.66
C VAL A 280 -12.91 24.42 -6.19
N ASP A 281 -14.09 24.79 -5.68
CA ASP A 281 -14.53 24.30 -4.37
C ASP A 281 -14.94 22.84 -4.49
N ARG A 282 -14.10 21.95 -3.94
CA ARG A 282 -14.28 20.50 -3.98
C ARG A 282 -14.01 19.90 -2.59
N PRO A 283 -15.04 19.89 -1.71
CA PRO A 283 -14.89 19.41 -0.32
C PRO A 283 -14.39 17.97 -0.18
N GLY A 284 -14.58 17.13 -1.22
CA GLY A 284 -14.12 15.76 -1.24
C GLY A 284 -12.60 15.58 -1.30
N VAL A 285 -11.84 16.60 -1.72
CA VAL A 285 -10.37 16.53 -1.75
C VAL A 285 -9.83 16.42 -0.33
N GLY A 286 -9.07 15.37 -0.08
CA GLY A 286 -8.54 15.02 1.23
C GLY A 286 -9.52 14.23 2.11
N GLY A 287 -10.81 14.21 1.80
CA GLY A 287 -11.82 13.43 2.52
C GLY A 287 -11.79 11.94 2.19
N ASN A 288 -12.65 11.15 2.83
CA ASN A 288 -12.79 9.72 2.61
C ASN A 288 -11.50 8.91 2.81
N LEU A 289 -10.55 9.41 3.62
CA LEU A 289 -9.34 8.67 3.96
C LEU A 289 -9.70 7.36 4.62
N GLN A 290 -9.17 6.27 4.08
CA GLN A 290 -9.29 4.92 4.60
C GLN A 290 -7.91 4.29 4.73
N ASP A 291 -7.74 3.47 5.74
CA ASP A 291 -6.51 2.69 5.94
C ASP A 291 -6.83 1.45 6.75
N HIS A 292 -6.06 0.39 6.58
CA HIS A 292 -6.15 -0.79 7.41
C HIS A 292 -5.41 -0.57 8.74
N TYR A 293 -6.14 -0.69 9.83
CA TYR A 293 -5.58 -0.65 11.17
C TYR A 293 -5.38 -2.07 11.69
N GLN A 294 -4.15 -2.39 12.09
CA GLN A 294 -3.81 -3.72 12.60
C GLN A 294 -3.55 -3.71 14.10
N MET A 295 -3.86 -4.83 14.73
CA MET A 295 -3.31 -5.20 16.02
C MET A 295 -2.42 -6.43 15.85
N ARG A 296 -1.24 -6.41 16.47
CA ARG A 296 -0.30 -7.53 16.47
C ARG A 296 -0.43 -8.29 17.79
N THR A 297 -0.41 -9.62 17.70
CA THR A 297 -0.14 -10.49 18.83
C THR A 297 1.28 -11.01 18.71
N ILE A 298 2.03 -10.96 19.79
CA ILE A 298 3.41 -11.47 19.85
C ILE A 298 3.46 -12.54 20.92
N VAL A 299 3.93 -13.72 20.54
CA VAL A 299 4.14 -14.83 21.49
C VAL A 299 5.62 -15.19 21.57
N ARG A 300 6.07 -15.53 22.79
CA ARG A 300 7.38 -16.13 23.02
C ARG A 300 7.32 -17.63 22.73
N MET A 301 8.21 -18.10 21.88
CA MET A 301 8.29 -19.51 21.51
C MET A 301 9.20 -20.27 22.48
N LYS A 302 8.90 -21.56 22.71
CA LYS A 302 9.73 -22.44 23.57
C LYS A 302 11.06 -22.79 22.89
N ALA A 303 11.03 -23.09 21.60
CA ALA A 303 12.22 -23.48 20.85
C ALA A 303 12.93 -22.27 20.21
N ARG A 304 14.26 -22.28 20.20
CA ARG A 304 15.10 -21.22 19.59
C ARG A 304 15.24 -21.37 18.06
N VAL A 305 14.13 -21.61 17.36
CA VAL A 305 14.11 -21.76 15.90
C VAL A 305 13.51 -20.56 15.18
N SER A 306 13.09 -19.51 15.90
CA SER A 306 12.59 -18.27 15.30
C SER A 306 13.71 -17.51 14.57
N LEU A 307 13.34 -16.66 13.61
CA LEU A 307 14.30 -15.80 12.91
C LEU A 307 15.05 -14.88 13.87
N ASN A 308 14.45 -14.48 15.01
CA ASN A 308 15.12 -13.71 16.06
C ASN A 308 16.44 -14.34 16.53
N ASN A 309 16.47 -15.65 16.67
CA ASN A 309 17.65 -16.41 17.09
C ASN A 309 18.58 -16.70 15.90
N GLN A 310 18.02 -17.06 14.76
CA GLN A 310 18.79 -17.46 13.59
C GLN A 310 19.68 -16.33 13.05
N VAL A 311 19.17 -15.09 13.00
CA VAL A 311 19.97 -13.94 12.50
C VAL A 311 21.08 -13.48 13.45
N ARG A 312 21.06 -13.93 14.70
CA ARG A 312 22.12 -13.66 15.69
C ARG A 312 23.26 -14.66 15.65
N ASN A 313 23.05 -15.82 15.05
CA ASN A 313 24.07 -16.82 14.87
C ASN A 313 24.82 -16.53 13.55
N PRO A 314 26.14 -16.21 13.60
CA PRO A 314 26.90 -15.87 12.39
C PRO A 314 26.92 -16.99 11.34
N VAL A 315 26.96 -18.25 11.77
CA VAL A 315 26.93 -19.42 10.86
C VAL A 315 25.56 -19.51 10.16
N SER A 316 24.49 -19.34 10.92
CA SER A 316 23.12 -19.32 10.36
C SER A 316 22.95 -18.17 9.37
N LEU A 317 23.43 -16.98 9.71
CA LEU A 317 23.36 -15.80 8.83
C LEU A 317 24.17 -16.01 7.54
N ALA A 318 25.37 -16.57 7.61
CA ALA A 318 26.18 -16.91 6.45
C ALA A 318 25.47 -17.94 5.55
N ARG A 319 24.86 -18.97 6.16
CA ARG A 319 24.06 -19.97 5.43
C ARG A 319 22.86 -19.36 4.74
N MET A 320 22.13 -18.46 5.41
CA MET A 320 21.01 -17.73 4.80
C MET A 320 21.47 -16.90 3.58
N GLY A 321 22.61 -16.20 3.72
CA GLY A 321 23.21 -15.45 2.61
C GLY A 321 23.60 -16.33 1.44
N LEU A 322 24.20 -17.49 1.71
CA LEU A 322 24.61 -18.46 0.68
C LEU A 322 23.38 -19.08 -0.05
N ASP A 323 22.36 -19.47 0.72
CA ASP A 323 21.13 -20.04 0.14
C ASP A 323 20.39 -19.03 -0.75
N TRP A 324 20.34 -17.77 -0.29
CA TRP A 324 19.82 -16.68 -1.13
C TRP A 324 20.67 -16.46 -2.37
N ALA A 325 21.99 -16.41 -2.24
CA ALA A 325 22.89 -16.13 -3.36
C ALA A 325 22.89 -17.23 -4.43
N ILE A 326 22.84 -18.49 -4.02
CA ILE A 326 22.88 -19.65 -4.93
C ILE A 326 21.46 -20.03 -5.40
N ARG A 327 20.52 -20.21 -4.48
CA ARG A 327 19.22 -20.81 -4.75
C ARG A 327 18.08 -19.78 -4.88
N GLY A 328 18.29 -18.52 -4.43
CA GLY A 328 17.24 -17.50 -4.37
C GLY A 328 16.10 -17.87 -3.42
N ARG A 329 16.42 -18.52 -2.30
CA ARG A 329 15.47 -19.03 -1.31
C ARG A 329 15.85 -18.57 0.12
N GLY A 330 15.01 -18.92 1.07
CA GLY A 330 15.26 -18.72 2.50
C GLY A 330 14.85 -17.34 3.02
N PRO A 331 15.21 -17.01 4.27
CA PRO A 331 14.71 -15.84 4.99
C PRO A 331 15.00 -14.49 4.34
N LEU A 332 16.00 -14.38 3.47
CA LEU A 332 16.28 -13.12 2.75
C LEU A 332 15.32 -12.83 1.59
N THR A 333 14.47 -13.80 1.23
CA THR A 333 13.43 -13.65 0.20
C THR A 333 12.04 -13.38 0.79
N VAL A 334 11.92 -13.15 2.10
CA VAL A 334 10.61 -12.97 2.75
C VAL A 334 10.16 -11.51 2.71
N GLY A 335 8.85 -11.34 2.65
CA GLY A 335 8.17 -10.06 2.83
C GLY A 335 7.77 -9.80 4.29
N ALA A 336 6.93 -8.79 4.48
CA ALA A 336 6.39 -8.43 5.80
C ALA A 336 5.36 -9.44 6.34
N GLY A 337 4.99 -10.44 5.56
CA GLY A 337 4.19 -11.59 5.97
C GLY A 337 4.59 -12.79 5.14
N GLN A 338 4.70 -13.96 5.80
CA GLN A 338 5.00 -15.21 5.11
C GLN A 338 3.74 -15.99 4.80
N VAL A 339 2.90 -16.14 5.82
CA VAL A 339 1.60 -16.82 5.71
C VAL A 339 0.52 -15.94 6.34
N GLY A 340 -0.71 -16.27 6.09
CA GLY A 340 -1.87 -15.56 6.62
C GLY A 340 -3.10 -15.90 5.82
N GLY A 341 -3.96 -14.94 5.57
CA GLY A 341 -5.17 -15.12 4.76
C GLY A 341 -6.37 -14.40 5.30
N GLY A 342 -7.52 -14.65 4.71
CA GLY A 342 -8.80 -14.03 5.06
C GLY A 342 -9.69 -14.95 5.88
N ALA A 343 -10.34 -14.39 6.89
CA ALA A 343 -11.33 -15.10 7.69
C ALA A 343 -12.59 -14.23 7.89
N ARG A 344 -13.64 -14.87 8.39
CA ARG A 344 -14.89 -14.18 8.72
C ARG A 344 -15.10 -14.20 10.22
N THR A 345 -15.38 -13.04 10.78
CA THR A 345 -15.90 -12.92 12.14
C THR A 345 -17.42 -13.04 12.14
N GLU A 346 -18.01 -13.11 13.33
CA GLU A 346 -19.46 -13.04 13.51
C GLU A 346 -20.08 -11.70 13.09
N HIS A 347 -19.23 -10.67 12.91
CA HIS A 347 -19.63 -9.32 12.49
C HIS A 347 -19.51 -9.10 10.98
N ALA A 348 -19.07 -10.10 10.21
CA ALA A 348 -18.88 -9.98 8.78
C ALA A 348 -20.18 -9.59 8.06
N PRO A 349 -20.25 -8.44 7.38
CA PRO A 349 -21.49 -7.97 6.75
C PRO A 349 -21.88 -8.78 5.51
N THR A 350 -20.95 -9.54 4.95
CA THR A 350 -21.14 -10.35 3.74
C THR A 350 -20.57 -11.75 3.90
N LYS A 351 -20.61 -12.55 2.84
CA LYS A 351 -19.95 -13.88 2.78
C LYS A 351 -18.43 -13.77 2.55
N ALA A 352 -17.92 -12.59 2.18
CA ALA A 352 -16.50 -12.35 2.00
C ALA A 352 -15.77 -12.26 3.36
N PRO A 353 -14.46 -12.51 3.41
CA PRO A 353 -13.67 -12.25 4.62
C PRO A 353 -13.76 -10.78 5.05
N ASP A 354 -13.96 -10.54 6.34
CA ASP A 354 -13.95 -9.20 6.94
C ASP A 354 -12.65 -8.89 7.68
N ILE A 355 -11.81 -9.91 7.92
CA ILE A 355 -10.47 -9.76 8.50
C ILE A 355 -9.41 -10.45 7.64
N GLN A 356 -8.18 -9.93 7.75
CA GLN A 356 -6.99 -10.55 7.16
C GLN A 356 -5.93 -10.74 8.23
N PHE A 357 -5.27 -11.91 8.20
CA PHE A 357 -4.12 -12.23 9.03
C PHE A 357 -2.81 -12.00 8.30
N ASN A 358 -1.78 -11.65 9.05
CA ASN A 358 -0.40 -11.55 8.58
C ASN A 358 0.56 -12.15 9.60
N VAL A 359 1.30 -13.17 9.22
CA VAL A 359 2.05 -14.01 10.15
C VAL A 359 3.54 -14.05 9.79
N MET A 360 4.38 -13.87 10.79
CA MET A 360 5.85 -13.88 10.66
C MET A 360 6.50 -14.69 11.79
N PRO A 361 7.53 -15.52 11.48
CA PRO A 361 8.25 -16.31 12.49
C PRO A 361 9.36 -15.49 13.17
N LEU A 362 9.04 -14.24 13.49
CA LEU A 362 9.91 -13.28 14.17
C LEU A 362 9.07 -12.31 15.00
N SER A 363 9.72 -11.56 15.86
CA SER A 363 9.07 -10.49 16.61
C SER A 363 9.97 -9.26 16.78
N VAL A 364 9.32 -8.11 16.76
CA VAL A 364 9.90 -6.76 16.83
C VAL A 364 8.84 -5.80 17.35
N ASP A 365 9.22 -4.72 18.04
CA ASP A 365 8.26 -3.72 18.53
C ASP A 365 7.61 -2.97 17.37
N LYS A 366 8.42 -2.46 16.44
CA LYS A 366 7.96 -1.78 15.23
C LYS A 366 8.79 -2.23 14.01
N PRO A 367 8.24 -2.18 12.80
CA PRO A 367 9.03 -2.44 11.60
C PRO A 367 10.28 -1.56 11.54
N GLY A 368 11.44 -2.19 11.35
CA GLY A 368 12.74 -1.51 11.33
C GLY A 368 13.48 -1.46 12.67
N ASP A 369 12.81 -1.76 13.79
CA ASP A 369 13.47 -1.90 15.09
C ASP A 369 14.30 -3.19 15.18
N PRO A 370 15.23 -3.29 16.14
CA PRO A 370 15.94 -4.53 16.43
C PRO A 370 14.99 -5.64 16.83
N LEU A 371 15.25 -6.85 16.33
CA LEU A 371 14.47 -8.03 16.73
C LEU A 371 14.60 -8.31 18.23
N HIS A 372 13.54 -8.76 18.88
CA HIS A 372 13.53 -9.14 20.29
C HIS A 372 14.60 -10.18 20.59
N ARG A 373 15.11 -10.18 21.84
CA ARG A 373 16.16 -11.12 22.27
C ARG A 373 15.65 -12.53 22.53
N TYR A 374 14.34 -12.69 22.72
CA TYR A 374 13.69 -14.00 22.89
C TYR A 374 13.25 -14.57 21.52
N PRO A 375 13.05 -15.88 21.43
CA PRO A 375 12.44 -16.48 20.22
C PRO A 375 11.00 -16.01 20.10
N GLY A 376 10.72 -15.21 19.07
CA GLY A 376 9.42 -14.55 18.89
C GLY A 376 8.69 -15.04 17.65
N PHE A 377 7.36 -14.92 17.71
CA PHE A 377 6.44 -15.15 16.61
C PHE A 377 5.36 -14.08 16.65
N THR A 378 5.03 -13.53 15.52
CA THR A 378 4.02 -12.46 15.39
C THR A 378 2.91 -12.89 14.46
N ALA A 379 1.66 -12.73 14.90
CA ALA A 379 0.51 -12.70 14.01
C ALA A 379 -0.23 -11.38 14.20
N ALA A 380 -0.54 -10.74 13.09
CA ALA A 380 -1.33 -9.52 13.06
C ALA A 380 -2.71 -9.79 12.43
N VAL A 381 -3.67 -8.97 12.80
CA VAL A 381 -5.01 -8.99 12.20
C VAL A 381 -5.46 -7.56 11.94
N TRP A 382 -6.14 -7.35 10.82
CA TRP A 382 -6.84 -6.10 10.50
C TRP A 382 -8.16 -6.37 9.80
N GLN A 383 -9.07 -5.40 9.88
CA GLN A 383 -10.33 -5.41 9.19
C GLN A 383 -10.13 -5.09 7.70
N CYS A 384 -10.79 -5.83 6.80
CA CYS A 384 -10.65 -5.65 5.36
C CYS A 384 -11.30 -4.35 4.85
N HIS A 385 -12.46 -3.99 5.37
CA HIS A 385 -13.23 -2.80 4.97
C HIS A 385 -13.66 -2.00 6.21
N PRO A 386 -12.79 -1.13 6.74
CA PRO A 386 -13.15 -0.28 7.87
C PRO A 386 -14.25 0.72 7.48
N GLU A 387 -15.15 1.00 8.43
CA GLU A 387 -16.18 2.03 8.29
C GLU A 387 -15.69 3.41 8.72
N SER A 388 -14.69 3.49 9.59
CA SER A 388 -14.07 4.75 9.99
C SER A 388 -13.52 5.49 8.79
N ARG A 389 -13.78 6.81 8.74
CA ARG A 389 -13.33 7.69 7.65
C ARG A 389 -12.57 8.86 8.23
N GLY A 390 -11.45 9.16 7.60
CA GLY A 390 -10.59 10.27 7.96
C GLY A 390 -10.44 11.29 6.85
N ARG A 391 -9.46 12.16 7.01
CA ARG A 391 -9.15 13.20 6.04
C ARG A 391 -7.68 13.65 6.09
N ILE A 392 -7.26 14.30 5.02
CA ILE A 392 -5.96 14.95 4.87
C ILE A 392 -6.19 16.40 4.45
N ASP A 393 -5.68 17.33 5.23
CA ASP A 393 -5.80 18.77 4.96
C ASP A 393 -4.44 19.45 5.05
N ILE A 394 -4.16 20.37 4.15
CA ILE A 394 -2.99 21.23 4.27
C ILE A 394 -3.13 22.17 5.48
N VAL A 395 -1.99 22.49 6.10
CA VAL A 395 -1.94 23.40 7.28
C VAL A 395 -1.42 24.78 6.94
N SER A 396 -0.85 24.93 5.76
CA SER A 396 -0.31 26.19 5.23
C SER A 396 -0.23 26.15 3.70
N ASN A 397 0.16 27.26 3.09
CA ASN A 397 0.46 27.32 1.66
C ASN A 397 1.90 26.92 1.31
N ASP A 398 2.69 26.47 2.29
CA ASP A 398 4.04 25.95 2.03
C ASP A 398 3.97 24.49 1.52
N PRO A 399 4.43 24.20 0.28
CA PRO A 399 4.42 22.86 -0.27
C PRO A 399 5.36 21.88 0.43
N ALA A 400 6.29 22.36 1.25
CA ALA A 400 7.20 21.53 2.03
C ALA A 400 6.63 21.12 3.40
N ALA A 401 5.57 21.81 3.86
CA ALA A 401 4.91 21.47 5.12
C ALA A 401 4.15 20.15 5.03
N ASP A 402 4.25 19.34 6.08
CA ASP A 402 3.44 18.13 6.18
C ASP A 402 1.96 18.49 6.36
N PRO A 403 1.05 17.80 5.68
CA PRO A 403 -0.38 18.00 5.89
C PRO A 403 -0.81 17.40 7.25
N LEU A 404 -1.92 17.88 7.77
CA LEU A 404 -2.64 17.24 8.84
C LEU A 404 -3.24 15.92 8.30
N ILE A 405 -2.97 14.82 9.00
CA ILE A 405 -3.47 13.49 8.64
C ILE A 405 -4.29 12.98 9.80
N ASP A 406 -5.60 12.93 9.63
CA ASP A 406 -6.52 12.36 10.61
C ASP A 406 -7.19 11.11 10.02
N PRO A 407 -6.69 9.91 10.32
CA PRO A 407 -7.28 8.67 9.83
C PRO A 407 -8.56 8.28 10.56
N ASN A 408 -8.85 8.88 11.71
CA ASN A 408 -10.04 8.61 12.51
C ASN A 408 -10.25 7.12 12.84
N TYR A 409 -9.14 6.40 13.15
CA TYR A 409 -9.16 4.96 13.40
C TYR A 409 -10.10 4.55 14.54
N LEU A 410 -10.71 3.37 14.43
CA LEU A 410 -11.52 2.71 15.45
C LEU A 410 -12.62 3.59 16.06
N THR A 411 -13.18 4.52 15.28
CA THR A 411 -14.31 5.36 15.72
C THR A 411 -15.65 4.73 15.36
N ALA A 412 -15.72 3.91 14.32
CA ALA A 412 -16.92 3.16 13.98
C ALA A 412 -17.05 1.90 14.85
N ASP A 413 -18.26 1.61 15.28
CA ASP A 413 -18.59 0.47 16.15
C ASP A 413 -18.23 -0.88 15.51
N LEU A 414 -18.48 -1.03 14.21
CA LEU A 414 -18.10 -2.24 13.47
C LEU A 414 -16.59 -2.49 13.48
N ASP A 415 -15.78 -1.43 13.36
CA ASP A 415 -14.33 -1.53 13.35
C ASP A 415 -13.80 -2.03 14.71
N GLN A 416 -14.40 -1.53 15.81
CA GLN A 416 -14.06 -1.97 17.17
C GLN A 416 -14.43 -3.44 17.39
N LYS A 417 -15.65 -3.84 17.04
CA LYS A 417 -16.10 -5.24 17.15
C LYS A 417 -15.26 -6.20 16.32
N THR A 418 -14.95 -5.82 15.10
CA THR A 418 -14.18 -6.65 14.17
C THR A 418 -12.74 -6.87 14.63
N ILE A 419 -12.05 -5.83 15.15
CA ILE A 419 -10.69 -6.00 15.66
C ILE A 419 -10.66 -6.87 16.92
N ILE A 420 -11.64 -6.73 17.82
CA ILE A 420 -11.79 -7.58 19.02
C ILE A 420 -11.96 -9.05 18.60
N ALA A 421 -12.90 -9.33 17.71
CA ALA A 421 -13.15 -10.68 17.20
C ALA A 421 -11.92 -11.27 16.50
N GLY A 422 -11.19 -10.47 15.73
CA GLY A 422 -9.96 -10.88 15.07
C GLY A 422 -8.85 -11.29 16.03
N ILE A 423 -8.66 -10.54 17.13
CA ILE A 423 -7.68 -10.86 18.18
C ILE A 423 -8.08 -12.15 18.91
N LYS A 424 -9.36 -12.31 19.24
CA LYS A 424 -9.87 -13.55 19.84
C LYS A 424 -9.59 -14.76 18.93
N MET A 425 -9.88 -14.63 17.63
CA MET A 425 -9.64 -15.69 16.66
C MET A 425 -8.15 -16.06 16.56
N LEU A 426 -7.22 -15.10 16.61
CA LEU A 426 -5.78 -15.39 16.69
C LEU A 426 -5.43 -16.20 17.94
N ARG A 427 -5.99 -15.85 19.10
CA ARG A 427 -5.81 -16.59 20.35
C ARG A 427 -6.36 -18.01 20.27
N ASP A 428 -7.51 -18.19 19.63
CA ASP A 428 -8.13 -19.51 19.41
C ASP A 428 -7.23 -20.39 18.53
N ILE A 429 -6.61 -19.82 17.48
CA ILE A 429 -5.61 -20.53 16.67
C ILE A 429 -4.43 -20.97 17.51
N TYR A 430 -3.91 -20.10 18.42
CA TYR A 430 -2.79 -20.43 19.28
C TYR A 430 -3.08 -21.58 20.26
N GLN A 431 -4.32 -21.80 20.64
CA GLN A 431 -4.73 -22.88 21.54
C GLN A 431 -4.91 -24.23 20.83
N GLN A 432 -4.96 -24.27 19.49
CA GLN A 432 -5.09 -25.52 18.77
C GLN A 432 -3.85 -26.42 18.93
N ALA A 433 -4.06 -27.73 18.91
CA ALA A 433 -2.99 -28.74 19.13
C ALA A 433 -1.79 -28.56 18.20
N GLY A 434 -2.01 -28.09 16.97
CA GLY A 434 -0.97 -27.83 15.97
C GLY A 434 0.04 -26.75 16.36
N PHE A 435 -0.30 -25.84 17.29
CA PHE A 435 0.55 -24.71 17.67
C PHE A 435 0.76 -24.59 19.18
N ARG A 436 -0.22 -25.00 20.02
CA ARG A 436 -0.21 -24.78 21.48
C ARG A 436 1.06 -25.25 22.19
N HIS A 437 1.63 -26.35 21.76
CA HIS A 437 2.83 -26.94 22.37
C HIS A 437 4.12 -26.17 22.05
N LEU A 438 4.13 -25.25 21.06
CA LEU A 438 5.32 -24.55 20.56
C LEU A 438 5.60 -23.23 21.29
N TRP A 439 4.56 -22.57 21.81
CA TRP A 439 4.71 -21.27 22.45
C TRP A 439 4.53 -21.35 23.97
N ASP A 440 5.05 -20.34 24.65
CA ASP A 440 5.13 -20.27 26.11
C ASP A 440 4.13 -19.23 26.65
N VAL A 441 4.30 -17.96 26.30
CA VAL A 441 3.50 -16.85 26.81
C VAL A 441 3.24 -15.84 25.70
N GLU A 442 2.04 -15.23 25.73
CA GLU A 442 1.70 -14.07 24.94
C GLU A 442 2.36 -12.82 25.55
N MET A 443 3.21 -12.15 24.77
CA MET A 443 3.93 -10.96 25.19
C MET A 443 3.15 -9.68 24.86
N VAL A 444 2.37 -9.69 23.78
CA VAL A 444 1.54 -8.58 23.28
C VAL A 444 0.23 -9.18 22.78
N PRO A 445 -0.93 -8.64 23.21
CA PRO A 445 -1.15 -7.64 24.24
C PRO A 445 -0.80 -8.12 25.65
N GLY A 446 -0.68 -9.42 25.88
CA GLY A 446 -0.34 -10.04 27.15
C GLY A 446 -1.49 -10.82 27.78
N PRO A 447 -1.19 -11.74 28.71
CA PRO A 447 -2.16 -12.69 29.26
C PRO A 447 -3.23 -12.05 30.17
N ASP A 448 -2.98 -10.83 30.63
CA ASP A 448 -3.90 -10.10 31.51
C ASP A 448 -5.01 -9.36 30.75
N VAL A 449 -4.86 -9.16 29.45
CA VAL A 449 -5.87 -8.56 28.55
C VAL A 449 -6.87 -9.63 28.14
N LYS A 450 -8.07 -9.62 28.75
CA LYS A 450 -9.06 -10.72 28.63
C LYS A 450 -10.43 -10.28 28.13
N THR A 451 -10.95 -9.16 28.66
CA THR A 451 -12.27 -8.66 28.28
C THR A 451 -12.25 -7.92 26.94
N ASP A 452 -13.41 -7.73 26.34
CA ASP A 452 -13.55 -7.00 25.08
C ASP A 452 -13.05 -5.55 25.20
N ASP A 453 -13.35 -4.89 26.32
CA ASP A 453 -12.87 -3.54 26.60
C ASP A 453 -11.34 -3.50 26.74
N GLU A 454 -10.74 -4.44 27.47
CA GLU A 454 -9.28 -4.54 27.60
C GLU A 454 -8.60 -4.84 26.24
N ILE A 455 -9.21 -5.68 25.39
CA ILE A 455 -8.72 -5.97 24.04
C ILE A 455 -8.81 -4.71 23.16
N LEU A 456 -9.91 -3.97 23.24
CA LEU A 456 -10.07 -2.72 22.50
C LEU A 456 -9.05 -1.67 22.94
N ASP A 457 -8.85 -1.53 24.24
CA ASP A 457 -7.86 -0.60 24.81
C ASP A 457 -6.42 -1.00 24.40
N ALA A 458 -6.13 -2.29 24.37
CA ALA A 458 -4.86 -2.79 23.84
C ALA A 458 -4.70 -2.49 22.36
N ALA A 459 -5.77 -2.64 21.56
CA ALA A 459 -5.76 -2.28 20.15
C ALA A 459 -5.54 -0.77 19.95
N ARG A 460 -6.21 0.08 20.71
CA ARG A 460 -6.04 1.54 20.68
C ARG A 460 -4.64 1.97 21.08
N SER A 461 -4.07 1.37 22.12
CA SER A 461 -2.75 1.73 22.66
C SER A 461 -1.58 1.09 21.92
N GLY A 462 -1.75 -0.08 21.30
CA GLY A 462 -0.68 -0.88 20.69
C GLY A 462 -0.81 -1.12 19.19
N GLY A 463 -1.99 -0.85 18.61
CA GLY A 463 -2.22 -1.04 17.18
C GLY A 463 -1.62 0.07 16.31
N GLY A 464 -1.71 -0.12 14.99
CA GLY A 464 -1.19 0.86 14.03
C GLY A 464 -1.55 0.55 12.59
N THR A 465 -1.03 1.34 11.68
CA THR A 465 -1.25 1.19 10.25
C THR A 465 -0.56 -0.05 9.67
N VAL A 466 -1.12 -0.58 8.58
CA VAL A 466 -0.39 -1.45 7.64
C VAL A 466 0.01 -0.71 6.36
N TYR A 467 -0.03 0.63 6.41
CA TYR A 467 0.45 1.52 5.34
C TYR A 467 -0.39 1.50 4.06
N HIS A 468 -1.69 1.26 4.16
CA HIS A 468 -2.62 1.09 3.04
C HIS A 468 -3.53 2.30 2.82
N CYS A 469 -3.10 3.52 3.18
CA CYS A 469 -3.91 4.73 3.03
C CYS A 469 -4.40 4.94 1.59
N THR A 470 -5.71 5.23 1.44
CA THR A 470 -6.42 5.37 0.16
C THR A 470 -7.60 6.35 0.27
N GLY A 471 -8.23 6.63 -0.85
CA GLY A 471 -9.57 7.22 -0.90
C GLY A 471 -9.66 8.74 -0.91
N THR A 472 -8.55 9.44 -0.71
CA THR A 472 -8.49 10.90 -0.48
C THR A 472 -8.76 11.77 -1.73
N CYS A 473 -8.83 11.16 -2.91
CA CYS A 473 -9.27 11.78 -4.17
C CYS A 473 -10.24 10.83 -4.88
N ARG A 474 -11.21 10.28 -4.16
CA ARG A 474 -12.04 9.17 -4.63
C ARG A 474 -12.71 9.43 -5.97
N MET A 475 -12.78 8.41 -6.81
CA MET A 475 -13.59 8.43 -8.03
C MET A 475 -15.06 8.25 -7.69
N GLY A 476 -15.91 8.79 -8.54
CA GLY A 476 -17.36 8.67 -8.39
C GLY A 476 -18.14 9.52 -9.36
N VAL A 477 -19.46 9.35 -9.31
CA VAL A 477 -20.42 10.11 -10.12
C VAL A 477 -21.21 11.14 -9.31
N ASP A 478 -21.15 11.02 -7.98
CA ASP A 478 -21.80 11.95 -7.05
C ASP A 478 -21.01 13.25 -6.84
N ASP A 479 -21.62 14.23 -6.18
CA ASP A 479 -21.02 15.55 -5.96
C ASP A 479 -19.83 15.55 -5.02
N GLY A 480 -19.69 14.55 -4.16
CA GLY A 480 -18.54 14.38 -3.27
C GLY A 480 -17.30 13.77 -3.94
N ALA A 481 -17.43 13.26 -5.18
CA ALA A 481 -16.32 12.67 -5.90
C ALA A 481 -15.30 13.73 -6.35
N VAL A 482 -14.01 13.41 -6.24
CA VAL A 482 -12.91 14.28 -6.67
C VAL A 482 -12.61 14.08 -8.16
N VAL A 483 -12.60 12.83 -8.60
CA VAL A 483 -12.36 12.47 -9.99
C VAL A 483 -13.55 11.69 -10.57
N THR A 484 -13.68 11.74 -11.88
CA THR A 484 -14.63 10.92 -12.63
C THR A 484 -14.20 9.46 -12.67
N PRO A 485 -15.04 8.50 -13.12
CA PRO A 485 -14.60 7.13 -13.37
C PRO A 485 -13.44 7.00 -14.36
N ASP A 486 -13.22 8.00 -15.24
CA ASP A 486 -12.06 8.10 -16.13
C ASP A 486 -10.85 8.79 -15.46
N LEU A 487 -10.92 9.01 -14.14
CA LEU A 487 -9.87 9.60 -13.30
C LEU A 487 -9.52 11.06 -13.60
N LYS A 488 -10.37 11.79 -14.33
CA LYS A 488 -10.24 13.23 -14.58
C LYS A 488 -10.70 14.02 -13.34
N VAL A 489 -9.92 15.02 -12.94
CA VAL A 489 -10.29 15.90 -11.84
C VAL A 489 -11.51 16.74 -12.23
N ARG A 490 -12.56 16.69 -11.42
CA ARG A 490 -13.82 17.38 -11.72
C ARG A 490 -13.66 18.88 -11.61
N GLY A 491 -13.99 19.58 -12.70
CA GLY A 491 -13.95 21.05 -12.79
C GLY A 491 -12.61 21.62 -13.27
N VAL A 492 -11.66 20.78 -13.67
CA VAL A 492 -10.38 21.20 -14.27
C VAL A 492 -10.03 20.27 -15.43
N ASP A 493 -9.85 20.82 -16.60
CA ASP A 493 -9.42 20.08 -17.78
C ASP A 493 -7.92 19.80 -17.76
N GLY A 494 -7.50 18.73 -18.45
CA GLY A 494 -6.08 18.37 -18.57
C GLY A 494 -5.41 17.96 -17.25
N LEU A 495 -6.19 17.48 -16.27
CA LEU A 495 -5.71 17.06 -14.97
C LEU A 495 -6.33 15.72 -14.57
N ARG A 496 -5.49 14.75 -14.18
CA ARG A 496 -5.92 13.45 -13.62
C ARG A 496 -5.25 13.16 -12.30
N VAL A 497 -5.89 12.31 -11.52
CA VAL A 497 -5.25 11.62 -10.37
C VAL A 497 -5.24 10.14 -10.67
N VAL A 498 -4.06 9.54 -10.59
CA VAL A 498 -3.85 8.10 -10.87
C VAL A 498 -2.94 7.51 -9.81
N ASP A 499 -3.51 7.12 -8.70
CA ASP A 499 -2.85 6.40 -7.58
C ASP A 499 -3.92 5.84 -6.61
N ALA A 500 -3.50 5.36 -5.45
CA ALA A 500 -4.40 4.78 -4.46
C ALA A 500 -5.45 5.76 -3.90
N SER A 501 -5.25 7.08 -4.05
CA SER A 501 -6.21 8.08 -3.57
C SER A 501 -7.56 8.03 -4.28
N VAL A 502 -7.62 7.44 -5.47
CA VAL A 502 -8.86 7.40 -6.26
C VAL A 502 -9.82 6.28 -5.86
N MET A 503 -9.40 5.34 -5.04
CA MET A 503 -10.24 4.23 -4.58
C MET A 503 -11.45 4.76 -3.80
N PRO A 504 -12.70 4.47 -4.20
CA PRO A 504 -13.87 4.92 -3.45
C PRO A 504 -14.04 4.15 -2.14
N VAL A 505 -13.76 2.86 -2.16
CA VAL A 505 -13.66 1.95 -1.03
C VAL A 505 -12.29 1.29 -1.08
N ILE A 506 -11.63 1.17 0.06
CA ILE A 506 -10.33 0.49 0.17
C ILE A 506 -10.46 -0.98 -0.28
N THR A 507 -9.49 -1.48 -1.04
CA THR A 507 -9.46 -2.91 -1.37
C THR A 507 -9.20 -3.75 -0.11
N SER A 508 -9.78 -4.92 -0.05
CA SER A 508 -9.77 -5.78 1.14
C SER A 508 -8.39 -6.27 1.60
N ALA A 509 -7.34 -6.00 0.83
CA ALA A 509 -5.98 -6.47 1.09
C ALA A 509 -4.94 -5.36 0.82
N ASN A 510 -3.67 -5.76 0.62
CA ASN A 510 -2.58 -4.84 0.31
C ASN A 510 -2.89 -4.01 -0.94
N THR A 511 -2.66 -2.71 -0.89
CA THR A 511 -3.14 -1.74 -1.90
C THR A 511 -2.20 -1.54 -3.10
N ASN A 512 -1.01 -2.17 -3.12
CA ASN A 512 -0.04 -1.93 -4.19
C ASN A 512 -0.44 -2.56 -5.53
N ALA A 513 -0.92 -3.81 -5.54
CA ALA A 513 -1.40 -4.47 -6.75
C ALA A 513 -2.62 -3.75 -7.38
N PRO A 514 -3.65 -3.35 -6.59
CA PRO A 514 -4.73 -2.50 -7.10
C PRO A 514 -4.25 -1.15 -7.64
N THR A 515 -3.24 -0.54 -7.06
CA THR A 515 -2.66 0.71 -7.58
C THR A 515 -2.04 0.52 -8.96
N TYR A 516 -1.35 -0.60 -9.19
CA TYR A 516 -0.88 -0.94 -10.54
C TYR A 516 -2.04 -1.13 -11.52
N MET A 517 -3.08 -1.83 -11.11
CA MET A 517 -4.27 -2.05 -11.96
C MET A 517 -4.94 -0.72 -12.34
N ILE A 518 -5.11 0.19 -11.38
CA ILE A 518 -5.65 1.54 -11.63
C ILE A 518 -4.79 2.28 -12.67
N ALA A 519 -3.47 2.24 -12.54
CA ALA A 519 -2.56 2.90 -13.45
C ALA A 519 -2.58 2.27 -14.86
N GLU A 520 -2.66 0.94 -14.96
CA GLU A 520 -2.73 0.23 -16.24
C GLU A 520 -4.02 0.58 -16.99
N LYS A 521 -5.15 0.58 -16.28
CA LYS A 521 -6.44 0.98 -16.85
C LYS A 521 -6.44 2.47 -17.25
N ALA A 522 -5.89 3.34 -16.39
CA ALA A 522 -5.75 4.77 -16.71
C ALA A 522 -4.92 5.00 -17.98
N ALA A 523 -3.81 4.28 -18.13
CA ALA A 523 -2.98 4.36 -19.34
C ALA A 523 -3.74 3.97 -20.60
N GLU A 524 -4.55 2.91 -20.55
CA GLU A 524 -5.38 2.48 -21.67
C GLU A 524 -6.43 3.55 -22.03
N ILE A 525 -7.12 4.13 -21.03
CA ILE A 525 -8.06 5.23 -21.24
C ILE A 525 -7.37 6.42 -21.91
N MET A 526 -6.24 6.86 -21.38
CA MET A 526 -5.50 8.01 -21.90
C MET A 526 -4.99 7.79 -23.32
N LEU A 527 -4.51 6.60 -23.64
CA LEU A 527 -4.02 6.24 -24.96
C LEU A 527 -5.13 6.09 -26.00
N SER A 528 -6.36 5.81 -25.56
CA SER A 528 -7.54 5.76 -26.46
C SER A 528 -8.12 7.14 -26.77
N GLU A 529 -7.89 8.12 -25.89
CA GLU A 529 -8.34 9.52 -26.07
C GLU A 529 -7.34 10.39 -26.88
N SER A 530 -6.15 9.87 -27.17
CA SER A 530 -5.00 10.61 -27.73
C SER A 530 -4.97 10.59 -29.27
#